data_89661e663b10538588f75cfa8f178a18
#
_entry.id   89661e663b10538588f75cfa8f178a18
#
_cell.length_a   1.000
_cell.length_b   1.000
_cell.length_c   1.000
_cell.angle_alpha   90.00
_cell.angle_beta   90.00
_cell.angle_gamma   90.00
#
_symmetry.space_group_name_H-M   'P 1'
#
loop_
_entity.id
_entity.type
_entity.pdbx_description
1 polymer ?
#
loop_
_entity_poly.entity_id
_entity_poly.type
_entity_poly.pdbx_seq_one_letter_code
_entity_poly.pdbx_strand_id
1 'polypeptide(L)'
;KTKRRFNWLLLNLFTAFLATYCISLFGATIEQMVVLAFLMPIVASMGGNAGMQTLAVTVRTLATNDLTKNNFNQNIFKEFNIGILNGIIFAIISSFIVQLWFQDIILSLIISISMILTMIVAGLFGILVPVTLKKMNIDPAIASSVFVTTITDVIGFVSFLGVAVSYTHLRAHETSLH
;
A
#
# COMPACT_ATOMS: atom_id res chain seq x y z
N LYS A 1 -25.37 -15.96 8.37
CA LYS A 1 -24.18 -15.76 7.52
C LYS A 1 -24.18 -14.38 6.85
N THR A 2 -25.29 -13.93 6.25
CA THR A 2 -25.42 -12.63 5.54
C THR A 2 -25.13 -11.43 6.45
N LYS A 3 -25.67 -11.39 7.67
CA LYS A 3 -25.52 -10.27 8.61
C LYS A 3 -24.05 -10.03 9.02
N ARG A 4 -23.24 -11.09 9.19
CA ARG A 4 -21.80 -10.94 9.49
C ARG A 4 -21.03 -10.35 8.29
N ARG A 5 -21.31 -10.83 7.09
CA ARG A 5 -20.68 -10.30 5.86
C ARG A 5 -21.06 -8.84 5.61
N PHE A 6 -22.31 -8.47 5.86
CA PHE A 6 -22.78 -7.09 5.71
C PHE A 6 -22.00 -6.13 6.63
N ASN A 7 -21.81 -6.48 7.90
CA ASN A 7 -21.09 -5.61 8.83
C ASN A 7 -19.63 -5.37 8.39
N TRP A 8 -18.95 -6.41 7.87
CA TRP A 8 -17.59 -6.24 7.35
C TRP A 8 -17.54 -5.45 6.05
N LEU A 9 -18.51 -5.61 5.18
CA LEU A 9 -18.64 -4.77 3.97
C LEU A 9 -18.94 -3.32 4.32
N LEU A 10 -19.77 -3.08 5.33
CA LEU A 10 -20.06 -1.73 5.81
C LEU A 10 -18.79 -1.09 6.40
N LEU A 11 -18.02 -1.82 7.21
CA LEU A 11 -16.73 -1.36 7.70
C LEU A 11 -15.78 -1.02 6.55
N ASN A 12 -15.70 -1.90 5.54
CA ASN A 12 -14.89 -1.66 4.34
C ASN A 12 -15.33 -0.41 3.57
N LEU A 13 -16.62 -0.13 3.53
CA LEU A 13 -17.14 1.11 2.93
C LEU A 13 -16.64 2.36 3.67
N PHE A 14 -16.69 2.36 5.02
CA PHE A 14 -16.15 3.46 5.81
C PHE A 14 -14.65 3.65 5.62
N THR A 15 -13.89 2.56 5.57
CA THR A 15 -12.44 2.64 5.33
C THR A 15 -12.11 3.10 3.91
N ALA A 16 -12.94 2.78 2.91
CA ALA A 16 -12.82 3.33 1.56
C ALA A 16 -13.04 4.85 1.53
N PHE A 17 -14.03 5.36 2.29
CA PHE A 17 -14.20 6.80 2.46
C PHE A 17 -13.02 7.45 3.16
N LEU A 18 -12.40 6.78 4.14
CA LEU A 18 -11.17 7.26 4.79
C LEU A 18 -10.04 7.40 3.77
N ALA A 19 -9.82 6.39 2.92
CA ALA A 19 -8.82 6.46 1.85
C ALA A 19 -9.13 7.61 0.86
N THR A 20 -10.39 7.78 0.47
CA THR A 20 -10.83 8.89 -0.39
C THR A 20 -10.58 10.25 0.26
N TYR A 21 -10.83 10.37 1.56
CA TYR A 21 -10.53 11.59 2.31
C TYR A 21 -9.03 11.90 2.29
N CYS A 22 -8.17 10.90 2.50
CA CYS A 22 -6.70 11.08 2.38
C CYS A 22 -6.30 11.59 0.98
N ILE A 23 -6.92 11.07 -0.08
CA ILE A 23 -6.70 11.56 -1.45
C ILE A 23 -7.10 13.03 -1.59
N SER A 24 -8.26 13.41 -1.01
CA SER A 24 -8.77 14.78 -1.11
C SER A 24 -7.85 15.83 -0.50
N LEU A 25 -7.01 15.47 0.47
CA LEU A 25 -6.00 16.36 1.04
C LEU A 25 -4.92 16.77 0.02
N PHE A 26 -4.76 16.00 -1.06
CA PHE A 26 -3.81 16.26 -2.15
C PHE A 26 -4.51 16.80 -3.41
N GLY A 27 -5.73 17.32 -3.30
CA GLY A 27 -6.52 17.77 -4.44
C GLY A 27 -5.78 18.79 -5.32
N ALA A 28 -5.14 19.79 -4.71
CA ALA A 28 -4.36 20.79 -5.44
C ALA A 28 -3.20 20.17 -6.26
N THR A 29 -2.54 19.15 -5.74
CA THR A 29 -1.46 18.45 -6.46
C THR A 29 -2.02 17.63 -7.63
N ILE A 30 -3.16 16.99 -7.43
CA ILE A 30 -3.84 16.23 -8.49
C ILE A 30 -4.34 17.16 -9.60
N GLU A 31 -4.86 18.34 -9.26
CA GLU A 31 -5.27 19.37 -10.25
C GLU A 31 -4.09 19.85 -11.09
N GLN A 32 -2.91 20.01 -10.50
CA GLN A 32 -1.68 20.39 -11.20
C GLN A 32 -1.13 19.27 -12.10
N MET A 33 -1.30 18.02 -11.68
CA MET A 33 -0.80 16.84 -12.38
C MET A 33 -1.89 15.76 -12.46
N VAL A 34 -2.89 15.98 -13.31
CA VAL A 34 -4.05 15.07 -13.47
C VAL A 34 -3.63 13.63 -13.79
N VAL A 35 -2.49 13.44 -14.42
CA VAL A 35 -1.93 12.11 -14.72
C VAL A 35 -1.69 11.26 -13.47
N LEU A 36 -1.49 11.87 -12.30
CA LEU A 36 -1.37 11.15 -11.04
C LEU A 36 -2.63 10.32 -10.75
N ALA A 37 -3.82 10.86 -11.06
CA ALA A 37 -5.08 10.16 -10.87
C ALA A 37 -5.18 8.87 -11.70
N PHE A 38 -4.52 8.82 -12.87
CA PHE A 38 -4.50 7.61 -13.71
C PHE A 38 -3.57 6.53 -13.16
N LEU A 39 -2.52 6.92 -12.44
CA LEU A 39 -1.52 6.00 -11.89
C LEU A 39 -1.87 5.49 -10.49
N MET A 40 -2.71 6.21 -9.73
CA MET A 40 -3.11 5.83 -8.37
C MET A 40 -3.70 4.41 -8.27
N PRO A 41 -4.59 3.96 -9.17
CA PRO A 41 -5.13 2.60 -9.11
C PRO A 41 -4.07 1.51 -9.22
N ILE A 42 -2.95 1.77 -9.93
CA ILE A 42 -1.86 0.80 -10.08
C ILE A 42 -1.19 0.58 -8.72
N VAL A 43 -0.85 1.66 -8.03
CA VAL A 43 -0.18 1.59 -6.72
C VAL A 43 -1.08 0.91 -5.68
N ALA A 44 -2.35 1.31 -5.59
CA ALA A 44 -3.33 0.73 -4.66
C ALA A 44 -3.55 -0.76 -4.94
N SER A 45 -3.79 -1.13 -6.20
CA SER A 45 -4.02 -2.52 -6.60
C SER A 45 -2.82 -3.40 -6.27
N MET A 46 -1.61 -2.94 -6.56
CA MET A 46 -0.38 -3.72 -6.29
C MET A 46 -0.14 -3.87 -4.79
N GLY A 47 -0.32 -2.80 -4.01
CA GLY A 47 -0.23 -2.86 -2.54
C GLY A 47 -1.26 -3.81 -1.92
N GLY A 48 -2.51 -3.68 -2.32
CA GLY A 48 -3.59 -4.54 -1.85
C GLY A 48 -3.34 -6.02 -2.16
N ASN A 49 -2.95 -6.33 -3.39
CA ASN A 49 -2.65 -7.71 -3.81
C ASN A 49 -1.46 -8.30 -3.06
N ALA A 50 -0.35 -7.56 -2.92
CA ALA A 50 0.81 -8.00 -2.17
C ALA A 50 0.48 -8.23 -0.68
N GLY A 51 -0.25 -7.31 -0.06
CA GLY A 51 -0.71 -7.44 1.32
C GLY A 51 -1.61 -8.66 1.53
N MET A 52 -2.52 -8.93 0.61
CA MET A 52 -3.40 -10.10 0.65
C MET A 52 -2.64 -11.42 0.47
N GLN A 53 -1.57 -11.45 -0.33
CA GLN A 53 -0.71 -12.65 -0.46
C GLN A 53 0.00 -12.95 0.85
N THR A 54 0.64 -11.96 1.47
CA THR A 54 1.29 -12.13 2.78
C THR A 54 0.27 -12.49 3.86
N LEU A 55 -0.90 -11.85 3.86
CA LEU A 55 -1.99 -12.15 4.76
C LEU A 55 -2.42 -13.62 4.68
N ALA A 56 -2.63 -14.14 3.47
CA ALA A 56 -3.05 -15.53 3.26
C ALA A 56 -2.05 -16.53 3.85
N VAL A 57 -0.76 -16.29 3.64
CA VAL A 57 0.32 -17.10 4.22
C VAL A 57 0.32 -16.98 5.74
N THR A 58 0.20 -15.76 6.28
CA THR A 58 0.23 -15.51 7.73
C THR A 58 -0.96 -16.15 8.45
N VAL A 59 -2.17 -16.01 7.91
CA VAL A 59 -3.37 -16.65 8.50
C VAL A 59 -3.22 -18.17 8.52
N ARG A 60 -2.66 -18.76 7.48
CA ARG A 60 -2.37 -20.20 7.43
C ARG A 60 -1.36 -20.60 8.51
N THR A 61 -0.24 -19.90 8.65
CA THR A 61 0.78 -20.22 9.67
C THR A 61 0.28 -19.98 11.10
N LEU A 62 -0.66 -19.05 11.28
CA LEU A 62 -1.34 -18.86 12.55
C LEU A 62 -2.31 -20.02 12.88
N ALA A 63 -2.97 -20.59 11.88
CA ALA A 63 -3.88 -21.71 12.04
C ALA A 63 -3.15 -23.03 12.36
N THR A 64 -1.96 -23.24 11.77
CA THR A 64 -1.10 -24.41 12.02
C THR A 64 -0.23 -24.25 13.28
N ASN A 65 -0.28 -23.11 13.97
CA ASN A 65 0.59 -22.75 15.11
C ASN A 65 2.11 -22.75 14.76
N ASP A 66 2.47 -22.62 13.50
CA ASP A 66 3.87 -22.53 13.05
C ASP A 66 4.48 -21.17 13.36
N LEU A 67 3.65 -20.11 13.49
CA LEU A 67 4.08 -18.78 13.88
C LEU A 67 4.12 -18.67 15.41
N THR A 68 5.32 -18.79 15.95
CA THR A 68 5.60 -18.72 17.40
C THR A 68 6.24 -17.37 17.76
N LYS A 69 6.26 -17.05 19.07
CA LYS A 69 6.96 -15.86 19.56
C LYS A 69 8.45 -15.85 19.21
N ASN A 70 9.07 -17.02 19.13
CA ASN A 70 10.51 -17.15 18.86
C ASN A 70 10.88 -16.89 17.40
N ASN A 71 9.99 -17.18 16.45
CA ASN A 71 10.24 -16.97 15.02
C ASN A 71 9.52 -15.76 14.44
N PHE A 72 8.75 -15.00 15.24
CA PHE A 72 7.95 -13.87 14.78
C PHE A 72 8.81 -12.78 14.14
N ASN A 73 9.87 -12.34 14.82
CA ASN A 73 10.77 -11.31 14.30
C ASN A 73 11.48 -11.76 13.02
N GLN A 74 11.83 -13.04 12.93
CA GLN A 74 12.44 -13.61 11.74
C GLN A 74 11.48 -13.60 10.54
N ASN A 75 10.21 -13.92 10.78
CA ASN A 75 9.19 -13.85 9.73
C ASN A 75 8.92 -12.40 9.28
N ILE A 76 8.86 -11.43 10.20
CA ILE A 76 8.75 -10.01 9.83
C ILE A 76 9.92 -9.59 8.96
N PHE A 77 11.15 -9.92 9.36
CA PHE A 77 12.33 -9.54 8.59
C PHE A 77 12.35 -10.20 7.20
N LYS A 78 11.87 -11.44 7.11
CA LYS A 78 11.70 -12.14 5.83
C LYS A 78 10.72 -11.42 4.91
N GLU A 79 9.53 -11.08 5.42
CA GLU A 79 8.51 -10.35 4.62
C GLU A 79 8.97 -8.94 4.27
N PHE A 80 9.70 -8.26 5.13
CA PHE A 80 10.32 -6.98 4.83
C PHE A 80 11.27 -7.08 3.63
N ASN A 81 12.15 -8.08 3.62
CA ASN A 81 13.08 -8.30 2.51
C ASN A 81 12.36 -8.70 1.21
N ILE A 82 11.31 -9.52 1.31
CA ILE A 82 10.44 -9.86 0.17
C ILE A 82 9.76 -8.60 -0.37
N GLY A 83 9.25 -7.74 0.52
CA GLY A 83 8.66 -6.46 0.17
C GLY A 83 9.62 -5.54 -0.57
N ILE A 84 10.87 -5.43 -0.11
CA ILE A 84 11.92 -4.66 -0.80
C ILE A 84 12.21 -5.25 -2.18
N LEU A 85 12.44 -6.54 -2.27
CA LEU A 85 12.79 -7.21 -3.53
C LEU A 85 11.67 -7.05 -4.56
N ASN A 86 10.43 -7.36 -4.18
CA ASN A 86 9.27 -7.18 -5.04
C ASN A 86 9.08 -5.69 -5.38
N GLY A 87 9.25 -4.80 -4.40
CA GLY A 87 9.17 -3.36 -4.59
C GLY A 87 10.13 -2.86 -5.66
N ILE A 88 11.38 -3.28 -5.63
CA ILE A 88 12.40 -2.92 -6.64
C ILE A 88 12.02 -3.48 -8.01
N ILE A 89 11.65 -4.76 -8.10
CA ILE A 89 11.28 -5.38 -9.38
C ILE A 89 10.09 -4.65 -10.01
N PHE A 90 9.01 -4.44 -9.25
CA PHE A 90 7.81 -3.77 -9.76
C PHE A 90 8.02 -2.28 -9.97
N ALA A 91 8.91 -1.63 -9.22
CA ALA A 91 9.31 -0.24 -9.47
C ALA A 91 9.99 -0.11 -10.85
N ILE A 92 10.91 -1.00 -11.19
CA ILE A 92 11.58 -1.00 -12.49
C ILE A 92 10.57 -1.23 -13.62
N ILE A 93 9.70 -2.23 -13.48
CA ILE A 93 8.70 -2.55 -14.50
C ILE A 93 7.71 -1.39 -14.68
N SER A 94 7.14 -0.86 -13.59
CA SER A 94 6.17 0.23 -13.66
C SER A 94 6.78 1.53 -14.15
N SER A 95 8.00 1.85 -13.73
CA SER A 95 8.76 3.00 -14.22
C SER A 95 8.99 2.93 -15.72
N PHE A 96 9.40 1.78 -16.21
CA PHE A 96 9.62 1.58 -17.64
C PHE A 96 8.33 1.76 -18.44
N ILE A 97 7.21 1.19 -17.98
CA ILE A 97 5.91 1.34 -18.64
C ILE A 97 5.45 2.81 -18.64
N VAL A 98 5.56 3.48 -17.49
CA VAL A 98 5.18 4.91 -17.35
C VAL A 98 6.05 5.78 -18.23
N GLN A 99 7.37 5.50 -18.32
CA GLN A 99 8.28 6.24 -19.18
C GLN A 99 7.92 6.06 -20.66
N LEU A 100 7.55 4.88 -21.09
CA LEU A 100 7.11 4.62 -22.47
C LEU A 100 5.78 5.32 -22.78
N TRP A 101 4.88 5.37 -21.82
CA TRP A 101 3.52 5.87 -22.05
C TRP A 101 3.44 7.41 -21.95
N PHE A 102 4.02 7.99 -20.92
CA PHE A 102 3.91 9.42 -20.63
C PHE A 102 5.17 10.22 -21.02
N GLN A 103 6.28 9.55 -21.27
CA GLN A 103 7.60 10.17 -21.60
C GLN A 103 8.04 11.21 -20.55
N ASP A 104 7.68 10.97 -19.28
CA ASP A 104 7.98 11.84 -18.15
C ASP A 104 8.79 11.07 -17.09
N ILE A 105 10.04 11.47 -16.93
CA ILE A 105 10.96 10.86 -15.97
C ILE A 105 10.53 11.10 -14.52
N ILE A 106 9.85 12.21 -14.26
CA ILE A 106 9.39 12.58 -12.92
C ILE A 106 8.29 11.62 -12.48
N LEU A 107 7.30 11.36 -13.35
CA LEU A 107 6.26 10.38 -13.09
C LEU A 107 6.83 8.98 -12.88
N SER A 108 7.83 8.61 -13.66
CA SER A 108 8.53 7.33 -13.55
C SER A 108 9.24 7.18 -12.21
N LEU A 109 9.83 8.24 -11.69
CA LEU A 109 10.45 8.27 -10.36
C LEU A 109 9.40 8.21 -9.24
N ILE A 110 8.32 8.99 -9.35
CA ILE A 110 7.24 9.00 -8.37
C ILE A 110 6.64 7.59 -8.21
N ILE A 111 6.31 6.93 -9.32
CA ILE A 111 5.73 5.58 -9.25
C ILE A 111 6.72 4.55 -8.71
N SER A 112 8.01 4.68 -9.04
CA SER A 112 9.06 3.77 -8.56
C SER A 112 9.20 3.81 -7.05
N ILE A 113 9.35 5.01 -6.49
CA ILE A 113 9.51 5.20 -5.04
C ILE A 113 8.24 4.72 -4.31
N SER A 114 7.09 5.10 -4.81
CA SER A 114 5.80 4.72 -4.22
C SER A 114 5.57 3.20 -4.26
N MET A 115 5.98 2.54 -5.35
CA MET A 115 5.87 1.09 -5.49
C MET A 115 6.72 0.37 -4.43
N ILE A 116 7.97 0.81 -4.22
CA ILE A 116 8.85 0.22 -3.19
C ILE A 116 8.23 0.39 -1.81
N LEU A 117 7.82 1.59 -1.45
CA LEU A 117 7.20 1.87 -0.15
C LEU A 117 5.94 1.04 0.07
N THR A 118 5.06 0.99 -0.92
CA THR A 118 3.79 0.28 -0.83
C THR A 118 3.99 -1.23 -0.68
N MET A 119 4.97 -1.82 -1.39
CA MET A 119 5.28 -3.25 -1.29
C MET A 119 5.85 -3.62 0.08
N ILE A 120 6.72 -2.79 0.65
CA ILE A 120 7.25 -2.99 2.00
C ILE A 120 6.12 -2.95 3.03
N VAL A 121 5.27 -1.94 2.95
CA VAL A 121 4.11 -1.79 3.84
C VAL A 121 3.16 -2.98 3.71
N ALA A 122 2.86 -3.41 2.49
CA ALA A 122 2.00 -4.56 2.23
C ALA A 122 2.53 -5.84 2.89
N GLY A 123 3.82 -6.13 2.75
CA GLY A 123 4.47 -7.28 3.40
C GLY A 123 4.40 -7.19 4.93
N LEU A 124 4.76 -6.04 5.49
CA LEU A 124 4.75 -5.85 6.95
C LEU A 124 3.35 -5.95 7.55
N PHE A 125 2.37 -5.26 6.99
CA PHE A 125 1.01 -5.26 7.53
C PHE A 125 0.24 -6.55 7.22
N GLY A 126 0.62 -7.28 6.18
CA GLY A 126 0.14 -8.63 5.92
C GLY A 126 0.46 -9.62 7.04
N ILE A 127 1.54 -9.38 7.82
CA ILE A 127 1.84 -10.14 9.06
C ILE A 127 1.26 -9.47 10.30
N LEU A 128 1.51 -8.16 10.47
CA LEU A 128 1.20 -7.46 11.72
C LEU A 128 -0.29 -7.46 12.03
N VAL A 129 -1.13 -7.23 11.02
CA VAL A 129 -2.59 -7.16 11.20
C VAL A 129 -3.17 -8.48 11.73
N PRO A 130 -2.98 -9.63 11.07
CA PRO A 130 -3.60 -10.87 11.54
C PRO A 130 -3.05 -11.32 12.91
N VAL A 131 -1.77 -11.07 13.18
CA VAL A 131 -1.18 -11.39 14.50
C VAL A 131 -1.77 -10.53 15.60
N THR A 132 -1.96 -9.23 15.34
CA THR A 132 -2.60 -8.31 16.30
C THR A 132 -4.05 -8.69 16.57
N LEU A 133 -4.82 -8.99 15.52
CA LEU A 133 -6.21 -9.43 15.66
C LEU A 133 -6.33 -10.74 16.46
N LYS A 134 -5.43 -11.71 16.22
CA LYS A 134 -5.37 -12.95 17.03
C LYS A 134 -5.11 -12.66 18.50
N LYS A 135 -4.20 -11.71 18.81
CA LYS A 135 -3.96 -11.29 20.21
C LYS A 135 -5.17 -10.61 20.86
N MET A 136 -6.01 -9.96 20.08
CA MET A 136 -7.26 -9.32 20.53
C MET A 136 -8.44 -10.30 20.57
N ASN A 137 -8.22 -11.59 20.34
CA ASN A 137 -9.27 -12.63 20.23
C ASN A 137 -10.30 -12.36 19.12
N ILE A 138 -9.89 -11.66 18.06
CA ILE A 138 -10.68 -11.44 16.85
C ILE A 138 -10.20 -12.45 15.80
N ASP A 139 -11.15 -13.08 15.08
CA ASP A 139 -10.81 -14.02 14.01
C ASP A 139 -10.05 -13.33 12.88
N PRO A 140 -8.75 -13.65 12.67
CA PRO A 140 -7.94 -12.99 11.64
C PRO A 140 -8.41 -13.31 10.23
N ALA A 141 -9.01 -14.47 9.99
CA ALA A 141 -9.45 -14.90 8.67
C ALA A 141 -10.60 -14.03 8.11
N ILE A 142 -11.38 -13.41 9.00
CA ILE A 142 -12.54 -12.61 8.60
C ILE A 142 -12.20 -11.12 8.58
N ALA A 143 -11.47 -10.65 9.59
CA ALA A 143 -11.26 -9.22 9.83
C ALA A 143 -10.04 -8.66 9.10
N SER A 144 -8.99 -9.46 8.92
CA SER A 144 -7.68 -8.94 8.48
C SER A 144 -7.70 -8.30 7.09
N SER A 145 -8.50 -8.81 6.17
CA SER A 145 -8.53 -8.31 4.78
C SER A 145 -8.92 -6.84 4.72
N VAL A 146 -9.94 -6.42 5.48
CA VAL A 146 -10.40 -5.02 5.51
C VAL A 146 -9.29 -4.10 6.03
N PHE A 147 -8.61 -4.51 7.12
CA PHE A 147 -7.54 -3.68 7.69
C PHE A 147 -6.31 -3.63 6.79
N VAL A 148 -5.90 -4.76 6.22
CA VAL A 148 -4.73 -4.79 5.32
C VAL A 148 -4.96 -3.95 4.08
N THR A 149 -6.11 -4.09 3.40
CA THR A 149 -6.42 -3.28 2.21
C THR A 149 -6.53 -1.81 2.55
N THR A 150 -7.17 -1.45 3.67
CA THR A 150 -7.25 -0.05 4.12
C THR A 150 -5.87 0.56 4.32
N ILE A 151 -4.99 -0.13 5.04
CA ILE A 151 -3.64 0.36 5.34
C ILE A 151 -2.83 0.49 4.05
N THR A 152 -2.87 -0.50 3.17
CA THR A 152 -2.15 -0.46 1.90
C THR A 152 -2.68 0.62 0.97
N ASP A 153 -3.99 0.87 0.92
CA ASP A 153 -4.58 1.92 0.12
C ASP A 153 -4.20 3.31 0.66
N VAL A 154 -4.42 3.56 1.96
CA VAL A 154 -4.09 4.85 2.57
C VAL A 154 -2.60 5.17 2.45
N ILE A 155 -1.71 4.22 2.81
CA ILE A 155 -0.28 4.45 2.73
C ILE A 155 0.18 4.50 1.27
N GLY A 156 -0.39 3.68 0.39
CA GLY A 156 -0.11 3.72 -1.04
C GLY A 156 -0.44 5.09 -1.65
N PHE A 157 -1.62 5.65 -1.37
CA PHE A 157 -2.01 6.97 -1.85
C PHE A 157 -1.17 8.08 -1.22
N VAL A 158 -0.98 8.06 0.10
CA VAL A 158 -0.20 9.09 0.79
C VAL A 158 1.26 9.07 0.34
N SER A 159 1.88 7.90 0.17
CA SER A 159 3.25 7.81 -0.34
C SER A 159 3.36 8.29 -1.77
N PHE A 160 2.44 7.89 -2.65
CA PHE A 160 2.44 8.30 -4.06
C PHE A 160 2.23 9.81 -4.22
N LEU A 161 1.20 10.35 -3.60
CA LEU A 161 0.89 11.78 -3.67
C LEU A 161 1.88 12.62 -2.87
N GLY A 162 2.39 12.12 -1.73
CA GLY A 162 3.41 12.79 -0.93
C GLY A 162 4.74 12.95 -1.67
N VAL A 163 5.17 11.91 -2.40
CA VAL A 163 6.34 11.99 -3.28
C VAL A 163 6.11 12.98 -4.40
N ALA A 164 4.91 13.01 -5.00
CA ALA A 164 4.54 13.96 -6.04
C ALA A 164 4.58 15.42 -5.53
N VAL A 165 4.04 15.69 -4.33
CA VAL A 165 4.10 17.01 -3.68
C VAL A 165 5.55 17.44 -3.47
N SER A 166 6.38 16.56 -2.92
CA SER A 166 7.80 16.87 -2.68
C SER A 166 8.51 17.29 -3.99
N TYR A 167 8.15 16.66 -5.09
CA TYR A 167 8.72 16.96 -6.40
C TYR A 167 8.22 18.29 -6.97
N THR A 168 6.94 18.61 -6.84
CA THR A 168 6.38 19.90 -7.31
C THR A 168 6.96 21.07 -6.53
N HIS A 169 7.17 20.93 -5.23
CA HIS A 169 7.81 21.95 -4.40
C HIS A 169 9.28 22.19 -4.78
N LEU A 170 10.06 21.14 -5.04
CA LEU A 170 11.45 21.26 -5.47
C LEU A 170 11.56 22.01 -6.80
N ARG A 171 10.70 21.68 -7.77
CA ARG A 171 10.67 22.34 -9.08
C ARG A 171 10.27 23.82 -8.99
N ALA A 172 9.31 24.17 -8.14
CA ALA A 172 8.91 25.55 -7.91
C ALA A 172 10.06 26.38 -7.29
N HIS A 173 10.88 25.75 -6.44
CA HIS A 173 12.04 26.42 -5.82
C HIS A 173 13.17 26.68 -6.84
N GLU A 174 13.43 25.75 -7.76
CA GLU A 174 14.43 25.91 -8.82
C GLU A 174 14.04 27.01 -9.81
N THR A 175 12.75 27.12 -10.18
CA THR A 175 12.27 28.16 -11.10
C THR A 175 12.21 29.54 -10.46
N SER A 176 12.23 29.67 -9.14
CA SER A 176 12.26 30.94 -8.43
C SER A 176 13.67 31.51 -8.24
N LEU A 177 14.73 30.75 -8.57
CA LEU A 177 16.14 31.11 -8.44
C LEU A 177 16.76 31.60 -9.79
N HIS A 178 15.97 31.55 -10.87
CA HIS A 178 16.31 32.08 -12.20
C HIS A 178 15.37 33.21 -12.60
#